data_793424314ad117b1dc4b3e9ff2f91def
#
_entry.id   793424314ad117b1dc4b3e9ff2f91def
#
_cell.length_a   1.000
_cell.length_b   1.000
_cell.length_c   1.000
_cell.angle_alpha   90.00
_cell.angle_beta   90.00
_cell.angle_gamma   90.00
#
_symmetry.space_group_name_H-M   'P 1'
#
loop_
_entity.id
_entity.type
_entity.pdbx_description
1 polymer ?
#
loop_
_entity_poly.entity_id
_entity_poly.type
_entity_poly.pdbx_seq_one_letter_code
_entity_poly.pdbx_strand_id
1 'polypeptide(L)'
;MTEARINGVLGLAQKAGRLASGDTGVKEALQNKTAVLLIIAEDVAPNTVKELQFLAEKQSVETLRGLTRTELGACIGKAPRAAVAVLDKGFAGLIKSKSKA
;
A
#
# COMPACT_ATOMS: atom_id res chain seq x y z
N MET A 1 -5.32 -16.73 -1.17
CA MET A 1 -5.30 -15.33 -1.59
C MET A 1 -4.70 -15.22 -2.97
N THR A 2 -5.21 -14.33 -3.71
CA THR A 2 -4.67 -14.14 -5.02
C THR A 2 -4.28 -12.70 -5.20
N GLU A 3 -3.01 -12.51 -5.48
CA GLU A 3 -2.47 -11.18 -5.75
C GLU A 3 -3.22 -10.53 -6.92
N ALA A 4 -3.72 -11.34 -7.85
CA ALA A 4 -4.50 -10.83 -8.97
C ALA A 4 -5.73 -10.04 -8.51
N ARG A 5 -6.39 -10.50 -7.44
CA ARG A 5 -7.56 -9.80 -6.90
C ARG A 5 -7.16 -8.48 -6.27
N ILE A 6 -6.05 -8.48 -5.54
CA ILE A 6 -5.54 -7.27 -4.92
C ILE A 6 -5.11 -6.28 -5.99
N ASN A 7 -4.47 -6.78 -7.04
CA ASN A 7 -4.03 -5.93 -8.15
C ASN A 7 -5.20 -5.18 -8.77
N GLY A 8 -6.32 -5.86 -8.98
CA GLY A 8 -7.50 -5.22 -9.54
C GLY A 8 -8.04 -4.11 -8.64
N VAL A 9 -8.11 -4.37 -7.34
CA VAL A 9 -8.59 -3.37 -6.41
C VAL A 9 -7.65 -2.17 -6.35
N LEU A 10 -6.33 -2.42 -6.36
CA LEU A 10 -5.35 -1.33 -6.36
C LEU A 10 -5.47 -0.47 -7.61
N GLY A 11 -5.69 -1.10 -8.77
CA GLY A 11 -5.88 -0.36 -10.01
C GLY A 11 -7.11 0.55 -9.95
N LEU A 12 -8.21 0.04 -9.40
CA LEU A 12 -9.43 0.83 -9.25
C LEU A 12 -9.21 1.98 -8.26
N ALA A 13 -8.54 1.71 -7.14
CA ALA A 13 -8.25 2.74 -6.15
C ALA A 13 -7.37 3.85 -6.74
N GLN A 14 -6.41 3.47 -7.57
CA GLN A 14 -5.54 4.45 -8.24
C GLN A 14 -6.36 5.34 -9.17
N LYS A 15 -7.25 4.75 -9.95
CA LYS A 15 -8.11 5.52 -10.86
C LYS A 15 -9.03 6.47 -10.10
N ALA A 16 -9.45 6.08 -8.91
CA ALA A 16 -10.32 6.90 -8.09
C ALA A 16 -9.56 7.97 -7.32
N GLY A 17 -8.22 8.02 -7.45
CA GLY A 17 -7.41 8.99 -6.71
C GLY A 17 -7.31 8.68 -5.24
N ARG A 18 -7.42 7.41 -4.86
CA ARG A 18 -7.43 6.99 -3.46
C ARG A 18 -6.16 6.26 -3.04
N LEU A 19 -5.08 6.44 -3.78
CA LEU A 19 -3.78 5.87 -3.43
C LEU A 19 -2.71 6.94 -3.44
N ALA A 20 -1.76 6.80 -2.54
CA ALA A 20 -0.51 7.55 -2.59
C ALA A 20 0.61 6.55 -2.79
N SER A 21 1.56 6.85 -3.65
CA SER A 21 2.68 5.94 -3.91
C SER A 21 3.97 6.75 -3.98
N GLY A 22 5.09 6.03 -3.90
CA GLY A 22 6.39 6.67 -3.86
C GLY A 22 6.75 7.07 -2.43
N ASP A 23 8.04 7.31 -2.20
CA ASP A 23 8.54 7.55 -0.86
C ASP A 23 7.89 8.77 -0.20
N THR A 24 7.87 9.90 -0.91
CA THR A 24 7.32 11.14 -0.38
C THR A 24 5.81 11.04 -0.18
N GLY A 25 5.10 10.52 -1.17
CA GLY A 25 3.63 10.44 -1.11
C GLY A 25 3.15 9.57 0.03
N VAL A 26 3.80 8.41 0.22
CA VAL A 26 3.44 7.49 1.30
C VAL A 26 3.69 8.13 2.66
N LYS A 27 4.86 8.75 2.85
CA LYS A 27 5.19 9.39 4.11
C LYS A 27 4.26 10.54 4.43
N GLU A 28 3.92 11.34 3.44
CA GLU A 28 2.97 12.43 3.63
C GLU A 28 1.60 11.90 4.05
N ALA A 29 1.12 10.85 3.39
CA ALA A 29 -0.18 10.28 3.73
C ALA A 29 -0.21 9.76 5.15
N LEU A 30 0.89 9.16 5.61
CA LEU A 30 0.98 8.69 6.99
C LEU A 30 1.02 9.86 7.96
N GLN A 31 1.85 10.87 7.68
CA GLN A 31 1.98 12.03 8.56
C GLN A 31 0.70 12.85 8.64
N ASN A 32 -0.02 12.97 7.53
CA ASN A 32 -1.25 13.75 7.47
C ASN A 32 -2.47 12.95 7.92
N LYS A 33 -2.27 11.70 8.34
CA LYS A 33 -3.32 10.82 8.84
C LYS A 33 -4.39 10.54 7.80
N THR A 34 -4.04 10.57 6.52
CA THR A 34 -4.97 10.25 5.44
C THR A 34 -4.86 8.80 5.00
N ALA A 35 -3.78 8.11 5.34
CA ALA A 35 -3.62 6.70 5.02
C ALA A 35 -4.42 5.84 5.99
N VAL A 36 -5.15 4.86 5.46
CA VAL A 36 -5.90 3.91 6.29
C VAL A 36 -5.35 2.50 6.17
N LEU A 37 -4.44 2.27 5.22
CA LEU A 37 -3.78 0.98 5.04
C LEU A 37 -2.47 1.23 4.30
N LEU A 38 -1.42 0.53 4.71
CA LEU A 38 -0.12 0.64 4.04
C LEU A 38 0.25 -0.73 3.49
N ILE A 39 0.60 -0.79 2.22
CA ILE A 39 1.07 -2.02 1.59
C ILE A 39 2.55 -1.84 1.30
N ILE A 40 3.37 -2.72 1.88
CA ILE A 40 4.84 -2.69 1.70
C ILE A 40 5.23 -3.89 0.87
N ALA A 41 6.00 -3.66 -0.19
CA ALA A 41 6.46 -4.75 -1.05
C ALA A 41 7.33 -5.72 -0.24
N GLU A 42 7.29 -6.99 -0.62
CA GLU A 42 8.01 -8.03 0.12
C GLU A 42 9.50 -8.04 -0.16
N ASP A 43 9.95 -7.41 -1.24
CA ASP A 43 11.36 -7.35 -1.63
C ASP A 43 11.99 -5.99 -1.35
N VAL A 44 11.58 -5.35 -0.27
CA VAL A 44 12.11 -4.05 0.17
C VAL A 44 13.19 -4.28 1.22
N ALA A 45 14.20 -3.41 1.22
CA ALA A 45 15.30 -3.49 2.18
C ALA A 45 14.78 -3.45 3.63
N PRO A 46 15.36 -4.23 4.54
CA PRO A 46 14.88 -4.29 5.93
C PRO A 46 14.79 -2.93 6.63
N ASN A 47 15.73 -2.03 6.38
CA ASN A 47 15.70 -0.72 7.01
C ASN A 47 14.51 0.10 6.54
N THR A 48 14.18 0.02 5.26
CA THR A 48 13.02 0.72 4.71
C THR A 48 11.74 0.14 5.30
N VAL A 49 11.65 -1.19 5.42
CA VAL A 49 10.48 -1.84 6.02
C VAL A 49 10.30 -1.33 7.46
N LYS A 50 11.37 -1.31 8.24
CA LYS A 50 11.30 -0.86 9.63
C LYS A 50 10.83 0.59 9.73
N GLU A 51 11.36 1.45 8.88
CA GLU A 51 10.96 2.86 8.87
C GLU A 51 9.49 3.02 8.57
N LEU A 52 9.02 2.35 7.53
CA LEU A 52 7.61 2.45 7.12
C LEU A 52 6.68 1.86 8.17
N GLN A 53 7.05 0.72 8.76
CA GLN A 53 6.26 0.11 9.83
C GLN A 53 6.19 1.01 11.05
N PHE A 54 7.30 1.65 11.41
CA PHE A 54 7.32 2.57 12.53
C PHE A 54 6.36 3.74 12.30
N LEU A 55 6.41 4.34 11.11
CA LEU A 55 5.51 5.45 10.79
C LEU A 55 4.05 5.01 10.79
N ALA A 56 3.77 3.82 10.27
CA ALA A 56 2.41 3.30 10.24
C ALA A 56 1.89 3.04 11.65
N GLU A 57 2.69 2.40 12.50
CA GLU A 57 2.30 2.11 13.88
C GLU A 57 2.02 3.39 14.66
N LYS A 58 2.84 4.40 14.42
CA LYS A 58 2.68 5.68 15.08
C LYS A 58 1.33 6.31 14.77
N GLN A 59 0.78 6.03 13.60
CA GLN A 59 -0.51 6.57 13.18
C GLN A 59 -1.63 5.53 13.28
N SER A 60 -1.36 4.37 13.86
CA SER A 60 -2.32 3.27 13.99
C SER A 60 -2.82 2.79 12.64
N VAL A 61 -1.94 2.76 11.65
CA VAL A 61 -2.26 2.29 10.30
C VAL A 61 -1.78 0.86 10.14
N GLU A 62 -2.67 -0.02 9.70
CA GLU A 62 -2.35 -1.42 9.46
C GLU A 62 -1.44 -1.57 8.25
N THR A 63 -0.53 -2.54 8.28
CA THR A 63 0.36 -2.82 7.15
C THR A 63 0.12 -4.21 6.60
N LEU A 64 0.26 -4.35 5.29
CA LEU A 64 0.19 -5.63 4.60
C LEU A 64 1.43 -5.79 3.74
N ARG A 65 1.79 -7.04 3.49
CA ARG A 65 2.90 -7.39 2.60
C ARG A 65 2.45 -8.55 1.72
N GLY A 66 3.10 -8.73 0.58
CA GLY A 66 2.74 -9.87 -0.26
C GLY A 66 2.93 -9.68 -1.75
N LEU A 67 3.16 -8.46 -2.20
CA LEU A 67 3.47 -8.18 -3.59
C LEU A 67 4.92 -7.71 -3.68
N THR A 68 5.52 -7.90 -4.87
CA THR A 68 6.85 -7.36 -5.10
C THR A 68 6.75 -5.89 -5.51
N ARG A 69 7.89 -5.20 -5.50
CA ARG A 69 7.93 -3.81 -5.95
C ARG A 69 7.45 -3.66 -7.38
N THR A 70 7.87 -4.58 -8.23
CA THR A 70 7.45 -4.57 -9.63
C THR A 70 5.94 -4.75 -9.76
N GLU A 71 5.39 -5.68 -9.00
CA GLU A 71 3.95 -5.93 -9.01
C GLU A 71 3.15 -4.74 -8.50
N LEU A 72 3.61 -4.12 -7.41
CA LEU A 72 2.94 -2.93 -6.88
C LEU A 72 2.91 -1.81 -7.89
N GLY A 73 4.06 -1.54 -8.51
CA GLY A 73 4.11 -0.51 -9.53
C GLY A 73 3.21 -0.82 -10.72
N ALA A 74 3.26 -2.06 -11.19
CA ALA A 74 2.49 -2.48 -12.36
C ALA A 74 0.99 -2.30 -12.15
N CYS A 75 0.47 -2.65 -10.97
CA CYS A 75 -0.97 -2.58 -10.76
C CYS A 75 -1.51 -1.15 -10.67
N ILE A 76 -0.65 -0.17 -10.51
CA ILE A 76 -1.07 1.24 -10.52
C ILE A 76 -0.52 2.00 -11.73
N GLY A 77 0.06 1.28 -12.68
CA GLY A 77 0.57 1.88 -13.93
C GLY A 77 1.82 2.71 -13.74
N LYS A 78 2.68 2.33 -12.78
CA LYS A 78 3.89 3.08 -12.45
C LYS A 78 5.11 2.17 -12.47
N ALA A 79 6.29 2.78 -12.38
CA ALA A 79 7.54 2.05 -12.16
C ALA A 79 7.46 1.33 -10.80
N PRO A 80 8.40 0.40 -10.51
CA PRO A 80 8.36 -0.33 -9.24
C PRO A 80 8.21 0.59 -8.03
N ARG A 81 7.43 0.15 -7.06
CA ARG A 81 7.11 0.93 -5.85
C ARG A 81 7.39 0.10 -4.61
N ALA A 82 8.11 0.68 -3.66
CA ALA A 82 8.38 0.01 -2.39
C ALA A 82 7.12 -0.12 -1.54
N ALA A 83 6.23 0.86 -1.61
CA ALA A 83 5.02 0.87 -0.80
C ALA A 83 3.94 1.71 -1.45
N VAL A 84 2.69 1.44 -1.04
CA VAL A 84 1.52 2.19 -1.49
C VAL A 84 0.64 2.41 -0.27
N ALA A 85 0.15 3.63 -0.10
CA ALA A 85 -0.79 3.95 0.97
C ALA A 85 -2.20 4.05 0.38
N VAL A 86 -3.14 3.38 1.03
CA VAL A 86 -4.55 3.41 0.62
C VAL A 86 -5.25 4.48 1.46
N LEU A 87 -5.97 5.37 0.81
CA LEU A 87 -6.55 6.55 1.44
C LEU A 87 -8.05 6.44 1.68
N ASP A 88 -8.65 5.32 1.34
CA ASP A 88 -10.09 5.11 1.42
C ASP A 88 -10.40 3.83 2.17
N LYS A 89 -11.29 3.91 3.16
CA LYS A 89 -11.65 2.76 3.99
C LYS A 89 -12.32 1.64 3.20
N GLY A 90 -13.11 1.99 2.19
CA GLY A 90 -13.78 1.01 1.35
C GLY A 90 -12.78 0.15 0.59
N PHE A 91 -11.83 0.79 -0.07
CA PHE A 91 -10.79 0.06 -0.79
C PHE A 91 -9.90 -0.72 0.17
N ALA A 92 -9.56 -0.12 1.33
CA ALA A 92 -8.74 -0.81 2.32
C ALA A 92 -9.44 -2.08 2.81
N GLY A 93 -10.74 -2.01 3.06
CA GLY A 93 -11.52 -3.17 3.48
C GLY A 93 -11.53 -4.27 2.44
N LEU A 94 -11.70 -3.91 1.17
CA LEU A 94 -11.65 -4.88 0.08
C LEU A 94 -10.29 -5.55 -0.01
N ILE A 95 -9.22 -4.78 0.09
CA ILE A 95 -7.87 -5.33 0.01
C ILE A 95 -7.61 -6.29 1.17
N LYS A 96 -7.96 -5.90 2.39
CA LYS A 96 -7.78 -6.76 3.56
C LYS A 96 -8.59 -8.04 3.43
N SER A 97 -9.81 -7.94 2.95
CA SER A 97 -10.67 -9.09 2.74
C SER A 97 -10.04 -10.09 1.76
N LYS A 98 -9.49 -9.59 0.67
CA LYS A 98 -8.89 -10.45 -0.35
C LYS A 98 -7.53 -11.02 0.08
N SER A 99 -6.85 -10.38 1.02
CA SER A 99 -5.57 -10.86 1.49
C SER A 99 -5.69 -11.97 2.52
N LYS A 100 -6.90 -12.26 2.98
CA LYS A 100 -7.17 -13.29 3.97
C LYS A 100 -7.69 -14.57 3.34
N ALA A 101 -7.16 -14.95 2.28
CA ALA A 101 -7.65 -16.14 1.60
C ALA A 101 -7.41 -17.43 2.37
#